data_3197340e1a09744ea430f9ae9f633e0d
#
_entry.id   3197340e1a09744ea430f9ae9f633e0d
#
_cell.length_a   1.000
_cell.length_b   1.000
_cell.length_c   1.000
_cell.angle_alpha   90.00
_cell.angle_beta   90.00
_cell.angle_gamma   90.00
#
_symmetry.space_group_name_H-M   'P 1'
#
loop_
_entity.id
_entity.type
_entity.pdbx_description
1 polymer ?
#
loop_
_entity_poly.entity_id
_entity_poly.type
_entity_poly.pdbx_seq_one_letter_code
_entity_poly.pdbx_strand_id
1 'polypeptide(L)'
;KFWVHPDNLMEIKTTILRHLPVLIYNNKGTNMDEDDEDEEEFNGWTSSTINDLYFDNPNFELYNNKLLKQLNKTPSLRIRWNGKLKNNADLIIEKRTFDYDTGNSHDIKLTLKEKYMNDFIFPTVETDPANEFEEDIDELNDDEILDYRRQLDKKKKNLKKLTLDKFVKRLQKKGLSQDAISNYANNFKALQSFIVDNHLQPVLRTVHNRTAFQMPGDDKVRIIIDSDI
;
A
#
# COMPACT_ATOMS: atom_id res chain seq x y z
N LYS A 1 6.16 -24.07 0.26
CA LYS A 1 4.92 -23.81 1.05
C LYS A 1 4.31 -25.12 1.47
N PHE A 2 3.79 -25.17 2.69
CA PHE A 2 3.15 -26.34 3.27
C PHE A 2 1.83 -25.95 3.86
N TRP A 3 0.84 -26.83 3.73
CA TRP A 3 -0.43 -26.69 4.45
C TRP A 3 -0.31 -27.43 5.79
N VAL A 4 -0.77 -26.79 6.84
CA VAL A 4 -0.75 -27.33 8.20
C VAL A 4 -2.18 -27.46 8.70
N HIS A 5 -2.55 -28.66 9.22
CA HIS A 5 -3.84 -28.82 9.86
C HIS A 5 -3.90 -27.96 11.13
N PRO A 6 -5.03 -27.30 11.43
CA PRO A 6 -5.15 -26.44 12.61
C PRO A 6 -4.74 -27.12 13.93
N ASP A 7 -5.09 -28.39 14.11
CA ASP A 7 -4.76 -29.16 15.32
C ASP A 7 -3.25 -29.31 15.56
N ASN A 8 -2.45 -29.30 14.48
CA ASN A 8 -0.99 -29.46 14.56
C ASN A 8 -0.24 -28.11 14.63
N LEU A 9 -0.96 -26.99 14.59
CA LEU A 9 -0.36 -25.66 14.53
C LEU A 9 0.52 -25.36 15.74
N MET A 10 0.04 -25.70 16.96
CA MET A 10 0.77 -25.47 18.20
C MET A 10 2.02 -26.35 18.31
N GLU A 11 1.94 -27.61 17.88
CA GLU A 11 3.08 -28.54 17.87
C GLU A 11 4.19 -28.00 16.95
N ILE A 12 3.82 -27.56 15.76
CA ILE A 12 4.76 -26.98 14.79
C ILE A 12 5.39 -25.71 15.31
N LYS A 13 4.59 -24.77 15.87
CA LYS A 13 5.12 -23.56 16.49
C LYS A 13 6.10 -23.87 17.61
N THR A 14 5.76 -24.82 18.48
CA THR A 14 6.63 -25.25 19.58
C THR A 14 7.92 -25.88 19.08
N THR A 15 7.84 -26.69 18.04
CA THR A 15 9.03 -27.30 17.43
C THR A 15 9.95 -26.25 16.83
N ILE A 16 9.41 -25.26 16.10
CA ILE A 16 10.19 -24.16 15.54
C ILE A 16 10.84 -23.32 16.64
N LEU A 17 10.11 -23.01 17.71
CA LEU A 17 10.61 -22.21 18.85
C LEU A 17 11.83 -22.83 19.55
N ARG A 18 12.02 -24.14 19.46
CA ARG A 18 13.25 -24.80 19.98
C ARG A 18 14.50 -24.38 19.24
N HIS A 19 14.36 -23.88 18.00
CA HIS A 19 15.48 -23.58 17.11
C HIS A 19 15.54 -22.11 16.69
N LEU A 20 14.39 -21.45 16.54
CA LEU A 20 14.29 -20.07 16.07
C LEU A 20 13.37 -19.28 16.98
N PRO A 21 13.81 -18.12 17.48
CA PRO A 21 12.94 -17.23 18.23
C PRO A 21 11.89 -16.57 17.33
N VAL A 22 10.79 -16.14 17.94
CA VAL A 22 9.79 -15.34 17.25
C VAL A 22 10.37 -13.96 16.93
N LEU A 23 10.18 -13.51 15.72
CA LEU A 23 10.53 -12.16 15.29
C LEU A 23 9.40 -11.20 15.65
N ILE A 24 9.64 -10.37 16.65
CA ILE A 24 8.72 -9.32 17.08
C ILE A 24 8.97 -8.08 16.24
N TYR A 25 7.98 -7.66 15.46
CA TYR A 25 8.01 -6.36 14.78
C TYR A 25 7.46 -5.31 15.75
N ASN A 26 8.35 -4.57 16.40
CA ASN A 26 7.91 -3.37 17.11
C ASN A 26 7.51 -2.33 16.07
N ASN A 27 6.23 -2.08 15.93
CA ASN A 27 5.69 -0.96 15.16
C ASN A 27 5.91 0.39 15.91
N LYS A 28 7.06 0.58 16.54
CA LYS A 28 7.48 1.93 16.93
C LYS A 28 7.84 2.66 15.64
N GLY A 29 6.81 3.01 14.88
CA GLY A 29 6.88 4.05 13.89
C GLY A 29 7.39 5.31 14.59
N THR A 30 8.39 5.91 14.02
CA THR A 30 8.99 7.19 14.34
C THR A 30 7.97 8.33 14.28
N ASN A 31 7.03 8.37 15.21
CA ASN A 31 6.25 9.57 15.52
C ASN A 31 6.06 9.57 17.03
N MET A 32 6.88 10.38 17.71
CA MET A 32 6.62 10.89 19.04
C MET A 32 5.47 11.90 18.95
N ASP A 33 4.26 11.45 18.80
CA ASP A 33 3.07 12.19 19.19
C ASP A 33 2.53 11.45 20.42
N GLU A 34 2.79 12.05 21.59
CA GLU A 34 2.65 11.49 22.93
C GLU A 34 1.19 11.31 23.42
N ASP A 35 0.18 11.35 22.55
CA ASP A 35 -1.23 11.41 22.96
C ASP A 35 -2.08 10.19 22.59
N ASP A 36 -1.53 9.11 22.07
CA ASP A 36 -2.29 7.88 21.79
C ASP A 36 -2.04 6.81 22.87
N GLU A 37 -2.74 6.92 24.01
CA GLU A 37 -2.88 5.89 25.05
C GLU A 37 -3.78 4.71 24.63
N ASP A 38 -3.90 4.40 23.36
CA ASP A 38 -4.46 3.12 22.94
C ASP A 38 -3.36 2.05 23.13
N GLU A 39 -3.28 1.49 24.33
CA GLU A 39 -2.60 0.24 24.63
C GLU A 39 -3.10 -0.79 23.60
N GLU A 40 -2.33 -1.04 22.53
CA GLU A 40 -2.50 -2.27 21.77
C GLU A 40 -2.33 -3.37 22.80
N GLU A 41 -3.44 -4.00 23.17
CA GLU A 41 -3.48 -5.16 24.04
C GLU A 41 -2.38 -6.10 23.54
N PHE A 42 -1.30 -6.19 24.32
CA PHE A 42 -0.19 -7.09 24.06
C PHE A 42 -0.74 -8.51 24.15
N ASN A 43 -1.40 -8.92 23.08
CA ASN A 43 -1.77 -10.32 22.92
C ASN A 43 -0.46 -11.09 22.89
N GLY A 44 -0.11 -11.70 24.01
CA GLY A 44 1.16 -12.36 24.33
C GLY A 44 1.67 -13.44 23.38
N TRP A 45 1.18 -13.44 22.15
CA TRP A 45 1.59 -14.27 21.03
C TRP A 45 1.84 -13.33 19.84
N THR A 46 3.03 -13.07 19.62
CA THR A 46 3.77 -12.32 18.60
C THR A 46 3.32 -12.53 17.15
N SER A 47 2.02 -12.54 16.89
CA SER A 47 1.45 -12.54 15.56
C SER A 47 0.99 -11.12 15.20
N SER A 48 1.32 -10.66 14.00
CA SER A 48 0.81 -9.41 13.46
C SER A 48 -0.29 -9.70 12.45
N THR A 49 -1.42 -8.99 12.60
CA THR A 49 -2.48 -9.05 11.60
C THR A 49 -2.02 -8.30 10.36
N ILE A 50 -2.00 -8.99 9.23
CA ILE A 50 -1.64 -8.42 7.94
C ILE A 50 -2.88 -8.28 7.08
N ASN A 51 -3.05 -7.10 6.52
CA ASN A 51 -4.09 -6.81 5.54
C ASN A 51 -3.44 -6.61 4.18
N ASP A 52 -3.94 -7.27 3.15
CA ASP A 52 -3.56 -7.10 1.78
C ASP A 52 -4.79 -6.74 0.94
N LEU A 53 -4.72 -5.61 0.23
CA LEU A 53 -5.72 -5.20 -0.75
C LEU A 53 -5.13 -5.39 -2.14
N TYR A 54 -5.65 -6.37 -2.87
CA TYR A 54 -5.20 -6.71 -4.22
C TYR A 54 -5.93 -5.90 -5.27
N PHE A 55 -5.20 -5.58 -6.34
CA PHE A 55 -5.69 -4.82 -7.48
C PHE A 55 -5.70 -5.68 -8.74
N ASP A 56 -6.72 -5.50 -9.53
CA ASP A 56 -6.83 -6.07 -10.88
C ASP A 56 -7.73 -5.17 -11.74
N ASN A 57 -7.80 -5.42 -13.03
CA ASN A 57 -8.76 -4.78 -13.90
C ASN A 57 -10.12 -5.52 -13.88
N PRO A 58 -11.19 -4.96 -14.49
CA PRO A 58 -12.51 -5.61 -14.52
C PRO A 58 -12.52 -7.02 -15.14
N ASN A 59 -11.53 -7.34 -15.98
CA ASN A 59 -11.41 -8.65 -16.63
C ASN A 59 -10.56 -9.65 -15.82
N PHE A 60 -10.03 -9.27 -14.65
CA PHE A 60 -9.11 -10.07 -13.84
C PHE A 60 -7.88 -10.57 -14.61
N GLU A 61 -7.31 -9.71 -15.46
CA GLU A 61 -6.20 -10.09 -16.33
C GLU A 61 -4.92 -10.43 -15.56
N LEU A 62 -4.59 -9.69 -14.49
CA LEU A 62 -3.40 -10.00 -13.68
C LEU A 62 -3.55 -11.37 -13.00
N TYR A 63 -4.74 -11.65 -12.47
CA TYR A 63 -5.05 -12.95 -11.85
C TYR A 63 -4.99 -14.08 -12.88
N ASN A 64 -5.65 -13.93 -14.02
CA ASN A 64 -5.72 -14.94 -15.07
C ASN A 64 -4.33 -15.24 -15.65
N ASN A 65 -3.53 -14.22 -15.94
CA ASN A 65 -2.17 -14.38 -16.44
C ASN A 65 -1.30 -15.17 -15.45
N LYS A 66 -1.48 -14.92 -14.15
CA LYS A 66 -0.75 -15.65 -13.09
C LYS A 66 -1.24 -17.09 -12.95
N LEU A 67 -2.55 -17.33 -13.01
CA LEU A 67 -3.15 -18.65 -12.88
C LEU A 67 -2.80 -19.54 -14.07
N LEU A 68 -2.93 -19.01 -15.27
CA LEU A 68 -2.74 -19.75 -16.50
C LEU A 68 -1.28 -19.78 -16.97
N LYS A 69 -0.38 -19.05 -16.32
CA LYS A 69 1.03 -18.91 -16.67
C LYS A 69 1.25 -18.57 -18.15
N GLN A 70 0.35 -17.74 -18.70
CA GLN A 70 0.38 -17.37 -20.13
C GLN A 70 1.55 -16.46 -20.49
N LEU A 71 2.07 -15.73 -19.51
CA LEU A 71 3.18 -14.82 -19.68
C LEU A 71 4.37 -15.26 -18.84
N ASN A 72 5.58 -15.13 -19.39
CA ASN A 72 6.82 -15.45 -18.68
C ASN A 72 6.99 -14.58 -17.44
N LYS A 73 6.46 -13.34 -17.47
CA LYS A 73 6.50 -12.41 -16.35
C LYS A 73 5.08 -11.99 -15.96
N THR A 74 4.68 -12.30 -14.74
CA THR A 74 3.35 -11.97 -14.24
C THR A 74 3.44 -10.97 -13.10
N PRO A 75 2.94 -9.74 -13.31
CA PRO A 75 2.86 -8.74 -12.27
C PRO A 75 1.66 -9.02 -11.35
N SER A 76 1.78 -8.58 -10.10
CA SER A 76 0.66 -8.45 -9.16
C SER A 76 0.84 -7.15 -8.38
N LEU A 77 -0.24 -6.48 -8.04
CA LEU A 77 -0.24 -5.25 -7.26
C LEU A 77 -1.07 -5.43 -6.01
N ARG A 78 -0.53 -4.99 -4.88
CA ARG A 78 -1.26 -4.94 -3.62
C ARG A 78 -0.87 -3.73 -2.78
N ILE A 79 -1.77 -3.34 -1.90
CA ILE A 79 -1.50 -2.43 -0.78
C ILE A 79 -1.53 -3.27 0.49
N ARG A 80 -0.52 -3.10 1.34
CA ARG A 80 -0.37 -3.83 2.59
C ARG A 80 -0.30 -2.88 3.78
N TRP A 81 -0.96 -3.28 4.87
CA TRP A 81 -0.78 -2.64 6.18
C TRP A 81 -0.92 -3.67 7.31
N ASN A 82 -0.43 -3.30 8.48
CA ASN A 82 -0.48 -4.14 9.68
C ASN A 82 -1.55 -3.62 10.64
N GLY A 83 -2.26 -4.55 11.29
CA GLY A 83 -3.27 -4.25 12.29
C GLY A 83 -4.49 -3.50 11.76
N LYS A 84 -5.14 -2.73 12.63
CA LYS A 84 -6.28 -1.88 12.25
C LYS A 84 -5.79 -0.69 11.43
N LEU A 85 -6.59 -0.28 10.44
CA LEU A 85 -6.29 0.92 9.67
C LEU A 85 -6.58 2.14 10.55
N LYS A 86 -5.51 2.82 10.98
CA LYS A 86 -5.57 4.07 11.74
C LYS A 86 -5.49 5.27 10.79
N ASN A 87 -6.01 6.42 11.21
CA ASN A 87 -5.84 7.67 10.46
C ASN A 87 -4.35 7.98 10.28
N ASN A 88 -3.95 8.35 9.07
CA ASN A 88 -2.56 8.58 8.70
C ASN A 88 -1.61 7.37 8.79
N ALA A 89 -2.14 6.13 8.81
CA ALA A 89 -1.30 4.92 8.76
C ALA A 89 -0.38 4.91 7.54
N ASP A 90 0.78 4.27 7.70
CA ASP A 90 1.68 4.01 6.58
C ASP A 90 1.21 2.75 5.85
N LEU A 91 0.92 2.91 4.56
CA LEU A 91 0.50 1.84 3.67
C LEU A 91 1.62 1.54 2.67
N ILE A 92 1.90 0.27 2.47
CA ILE A 92 2.95 -0.20 1.54
C ILE A 92 2.28 -0.64 0.25
N ILE A 93 2.55 0.07 -0.83
CA ILE A 93 2.16 -0.33 -2.18
C ILE A 93 3.28 -1.21 -2.73
N GLU A 94 2.95 -2.42 -3.16
CA GLU A 94 3.91 -3.40 -3.65
C GLU A 94 3.46 -3.96 -4.99
N LYS A 95 4.27 -3.74 -6.04
CA LYS A 95 4.17 -4.43 -7.31
C LYS A 95 5.21 -5.54 -7.30
N ARG A 96 4.76 -6.79 -7.36
CA ARG A 96 5.61 -7.96 -7.47
C ARG A 96 5.49 -8.54 -8.87
N THR A 97 6.59 -8.67 -9.57
CA THR A 97 6.66 -9.35 -10.88
C THR A 97 7.41 -10.66 -10.70
N PHE A 98 6.72 -11.76 -10.92
CA PHE A 98 7.33 -13.09 -10.92
C PHE A 98 7.76 -13.47 -12.33
N ASP A 99 8.99 -13.94 -12.46
CA ASP A 99 9.58 -14.42 -13.71
C ASP A 99 9.65 -15.95 -13.67
N TYR A 100 8.89 -16.60 -14.53
CA TYR A 100 8.83 -18.07 -14.57
C TYR A 100 10.08 -18.70 -15.18
N ASP A 101 10.82 -18.00 -16.04
CA ASP A 101 12.03 -18.52 -16.69
C ASP A 101 13.19 -18.60 -15.70
N THR A 102 13.32 -17.59 -14.85
CA THR A 102 14.40 -17.51 -13.85
C THR A 102 13.99 -17.99 -12.47
N GLY A 103 12.68 -18.13 -12.21
CA GLY A 103 12.14 -18.45 -10.90
C GLY A 103 12.26 -17.29 -9.87
N ASN A 104 12.69 -16.12 -10.31
CA ASN A 104 12.93 -14.94 -9.46
C ASN A 104 11.71 -14.03 -9.41
N SER A 105 11.64 -13.21 -8.36
CA SER A 105 10.68 -12.12 -8.27
C SER A 105 11.39 -10.78 -8.14
N HIS A 106 10.85 -9.77 -8.83
CA HIS A 106 11.27 -8.38 -8.69
C HIS A 106 10.14 -7.58 -8.05
N ASP A 107 10.46 -6.90 -6.97
CA ASP A 107 9.49 -6.13 -6.18
C ASP A 107 9.81 -4.63 -6.28
N ILE A 108 8.79 -3.83 -6.61
CA ILE A 108 8.82 -2.36 -6.49
C ILE A 108 7.92 -1.99 -5.32
N LYS A 109 8.46 -1.24 -4.35
CA LYS A 109 7.74 -0.85 -3.13
C LYS A 109 7.74 0.66 -2.95
N LEU A 110 6.61 1.16 -2.44
CA LEU A 110 6.43 2.55 -2.08
C LEU A 110 5.59 2.63 -0.80
N THR A 111 6.04 3.42 0.17
CA THR A 111 5.26 3.68 1.39
C THR A 111 4.62 5.05 1.30
N LEU A 112 3.30 5.11 1.45
CA LEU A 112 2.51 6.34 1.48
C LEU A 112 1.59 6.36 2.71
N LYS A 113 1.28 7.57 3.18
CA LYS A 113 0.24 7.76 4.21
C LYS A 113 -1.14 7.49 3.61
N GLU A 114 -2.02 6.88 4.40
CA GLU A 114 -3.41 6.54 4.03
C GLU A 114 -4.12 7.71 3.34
N LYS A 115 -4.03 8.91 3.89
CA LYS A 115 -4.69 10.12 3.35
C LYS A 115 -4.30 10.52 1.92
N TYR A 116 -3.22 9.95 1.37
CA TYR A 116 -2.75 10.22 0.00
C TYR A 116 -3.07 9.09 -0.97
N MET A 117 -3.65 8.02 -0.46
CA MET A 117 -3.84 6.80 -1.24
C MET A 117 -4.84 7.01 -2.36
N ASN A 118 -5.95 7.70 -2.11
CA ASN A 118 -6.93 8.00 -3.15
C ASN A 118 -6.34 8.82 -4.30
N ASP A 119 -5.58 9.88 -3.98
CA ASP A 119 -4.94 10.72 -5.01
C ASP A 119 -3.88 9.95 -5.81
N PHE A 120 -3.27 8.95 -5.18
CA PHE A 120 -2.27 8.11 -5.83
C PHE A 120 -2.90 7.09 -6.77
N ILE A 121 -3.97 6.40 -6.33
CA ILE A 121 -4.64 5.34 -7.09
C ILE A 121 -5.48 5.95 -8.22
N PHE A 122 -6.19 7.04 -7.93
CA PHE A 122 -7.07 7.74 -8.87
C PHE A 122 -6.53 9.15 -9.13
N PRO A 123 -5.38 9.26 -9.84
CA PRO A 123 -4.89 10.58 -10.20
C PRO A 123 -5.94 11.22 -11.10
N THR A 124 -6.61 12.24 -10.59
CA THR A 124 -7.46 13.05 -11.47
C THR A 124 -6.54 13.62 -12.54
N VAL A 125 -6.77 13.23 -13.78
CA VAL A 125 -6.28 13.99 -14.93
C VAL A 125 -6.70 15.42 -14.64
N GLU A 126 -5.77 16.38 -14.71
CA GLU A 126 -6.15 17.78 -14.70
C GLU A 126 -6.97 18.02 -15.98
N THR A 127 -8.24 17.63 -15.95
CA THR A 127 -9.22 18.26 -16.78
C THR A 127 -9.22 19.71 -16.32
N ASP A 128 -8.89 20.60 -17.20
CA ASP A 128 -8.96 22.03 -16.93
C ASP A 128 -10.36 22.25 -16.35
N PRO A 129 -10.49 22.74 -15.11
CA PRO A 129 -11.83 22.88 -14.50
C PRO A 129 -12.72 23.84 -15.29
N ALA A 130 -12.18 24.55 -16.28
CA ALA A 130 -12.94 25.31 -17.25
C ALA A 130 -13.81 24.42 -18.17
N ASN A 131 -13.39 23.19 -18.48
CA ASN A 131 -14.13 22.33 -19.42
C ASN A 131 -15.24 21.48 -18.77
N GLU A 132 -15.25 21.29 -17.46
CA GLU A 132 -16.32 20.55 -16.77
C GLU A 132 -17.56 21.42 -16.46
N PHE A 133 -17.48 22.74 -16.65
CA PHE A 133 -18.47 23.68 -16.14
C PHE A 133 -19.06 24.64 -17.17
N GLU A 134 -18.76 24.44 -18.47
CA GLU A 134 -19.39 25.27 -19.53
C GLU A 134 -20.89 25.00 -19.71
N GLU A 135 -21.39 23.83 -19.29
CA GLU A 135 -22.81 23.47 -19.46
C GLU A 135 -23.73 24.05 -18.38
N ASP A 136 -23.22 24.35 -17.18
CA ASP A 136 -24.06 24.81 -16.04
C ASP A 136 -24.03 26.35 -15.81
N ILE A 137 -23.20 27.10 -16.53
CA ILE A 137 -22.97 28.54 -16.27
C ILE A 137 -23.98 29.42 -17.02
N ASP A 138 -24.58 28.93 -18.10
CA ASP A 138 -25.43 29.74 -18.98
C ASP A 138 -26.75 30.22 -18.32
N GLU A 139 -27.11 29.66 -17.16
CA GLU A 139 -28.34 30.04 -16.45
C GLU A 139 -28.10 30.87 -15.15
N LEU A 140 -26.85 31.13 -14.77
CA LEU A 140 -26.50 31.82 -13.51
C LEU A 140 -26.23 33.32 -13.76
N ASN A 141 -26.64 34.15 -12.80
CA ASN A 141 -26.30 35.57 -12.81
C ASN A 141 -24.86 35.84 -12.34
N ASP A 142 -24.33 37.04 -12.62
CA ASP A 142 -22.93 37.41 -12.35
C ASP A 142 -22.51 37.24 -10.87
N ASP A 143 -23.43 37.47 -9.92
CA ASP A 143 -23.15 37.33 -8.49
C ASP A 143 -23.08 35.86 -8.08
N GLU A 144 -23.94 35.01 -8.63
CA GLU A 144 -23.95 33.56 -8.40
C GLU A 144 -22.70 32.90 -8.99
N ILE A 145 -22.26 33.35 -10.16
CA ILE A 145 -20.99 32.91 -10.79
C ILE A 145 -19.80 33.29 -9.91
N LEU A 146 -19.82 34.47 -9.29
CA LEU A 146 -18.72 34.92 -8.45
C LEU A 146 -18.64 34.12 -7.12
N ASP A 147 -19.78 33.83 -6.51
CA ASP A 147 -19.84 33.01 -5.29
C ASP A 147 -19.50 31.54 -5.56
N TYR A 148 -19.92 31.02 -6.71
CA TYR A 148 -19.56 29.68 -7.16
C TYR A 148 -18.05 29.53 -7.39
N ARG A 149 -17.42 30.51 -8.07
CA ARG A 149 -15.95 30.57 -8.25
C ARG A 149 -15.22 30.65 -6.91
N ARG A 150 -15.71 31.43 -5.94
CA ARG A 150 -15.13 31.50 -4.59
C ARG A 150 -15.24 30.18 -3.83
N GLN A 151 -16.34 29.46 -3.98
CA GLN A 151 -16.52 28.12 -3.39
C GLN A 151 -15.59 27.08 -4.05
N LEU A 152 -15.43 27.12 -5.36
CA LEU A 152 -14.48 26.31 -6.11
C LEU A 152 -13.04 26.57 -5.68
N ASP A 153 -12.65 27.82 -5.51
CA ASP A 153 -11.30 28.17 -5.06
C ASP A 153 -11.05 27.72 -3.60
N LYS A 154 -12.07 27.77 -2.74
CA LYS A 154 -12.00 27.21 -1.39
C LYS A 154 -11.89 25.69 -1.43
N LYS A 155 -12.67 25.00 -2.28
CA LYS A 155 -12.55 23.55 -2.50
C LYS A 155 -11.19 23.17 -3.07
N LYS A 156 -10.65 23.90 -4.06
CA LYS A 156 -9.32 23.68 -4.63
C LYS A 156 -8.19 23.89 -3.61
N LYS A 157 -8.29 24.90 -2.73
CA LYS A 157 -7.32 25.11 -1.64
C LYS A 157 -7.35 24.01 -0.59
N ASN A 158 -8.52 23.41 -0.33
CA ASN A 158 -8.69 22.33 0.65
C ASN A 158 -8.33 20.95 0.10
N LEU A 159 -8.37 20.75 -1.22
CA LEU A 159 -7.88 19.53 -1.85
C LEU A 159 -6.35 19.55 -1.89
N LYS A 160 -5.73 19.03 -0.85
CA LYS A 160 -4.28 18.77 -0.80
C LYS A 160 -3.95 17.57 -1.67
N LYS A 161 -4.15 17.66 -3.00
CA LYS A 161 -3.79 16.59 -3.93
C LYS A 161 -2.32 16.21 -3.77
N LEU A 162 -2.05 14.92 -3.72
CA LEU A 162 -0.70 14.39 -3.76
C LEU A 162 -0.19 14.44 -5.21
N THR A 163 0.73 15.36 -5.49
CA THR A 163 1.49 15.35 -6.74
C THR A 163 2.89 14.81 -6.48
N LEU A 164 3.55 14.31 -7.53
CA LEU A 164 4.94 13.85 -7.43
C LEU A 164 5.86 14.92 -6.81
N ASP A 165 5.69 16.19 -7.20
CA ASP A 165 6.50 17.30 -6.67
C ASP A 165 6.31 17.51 -5.17
N LYS A 166 5.06 17.40 -4.69
CA LYS A 166 4.78 17.47 -3.25
C LYS A 166 5.37 16.28 -2.50
N PHE A 167 5.34 15.10 -3.13
CA PHE A 167 5.96 13.90 -2.57
C PHE A 167 7.48 14.05 -2.45
N VAL A 168 8.15 14.47 -3.53
CA VAL A 168 9.61 14.72 -3.56
C VAL A 168 10.01 15.79 -2.53
N LYS A 169 9.30 16.93 -2.48
CA LYS A 169 9.55 17.98 -1.47
C LYS A 169 9.47 17.47 -0.02
N ARG A 170 8.58 16.50 0.25
CA ARG A 170 8.51 15.87 1.59
C ARG A 170 9.70 14.98 1.89
N LEU A 171 10.16 14.20 0.91
CA LEU A 171 11.35 13.36 1.07
C LEU A 171 12.58 14.21 1.32
N GLN A 172 12.70 15.35 0.63
CA GLN A 172 13.77 16.33 0.85
C GLN A 172 13.73 16.91 2.28
N LYS A 173 12.52 17.27 2.77
CA LYS A 173 12.36 17.75 4.15
C LYS A 173 12.71 16.71 5.23
N LYS A 174 12.59 15.42 4.90
CA LYS A 174 13.01 14.31 5.78
C LYS A 174 14.51 14.05 5.76
N GLY A 175 15.28 14.79 4.96
CA GLY A 175 16.74 14.67 4.90
C GLY A 175 17.27 13.42 4.20
N LEU A 176 16.47 12.79 3.31
CA LEU A 176 16.94 11.65 2.54
C LEU A 176 18.01 12.07 1.52
N SER A 177 18.90 11.12 1.18
CA SER A 177 19.88 11.34 0.12
C SER A 177 19.23 11.54 -1.24
N GLN A 178 19.91 12.25 -2.13
CA GLN A 178 19.39 12.52 -3.48
C GLN A 178 19.09 11.23 -4.27
N ASP A 179 19.95 10.22 -4.11
CA ASP A 179 19.76 8.91 -4.77
C ASP A 179 18.53 8.19 -4.23
N ALA A 180 18.29 8.22 -2.91
CA ALA A 180 17.09 7.66 -2.31
C ALA A 180 15.83 8.39 -2.82
N ILE A 181 15.87 9.72 -2.89
CA ILE A 181 14.74 10.53 -3.41
C ILE A 181 14.44 10.16 -4.86
N SER A 182 15.48 10.02 -5.69
CA SER A 182 15.33 9.62 -7.10
C SER A 182 14.70 8.22 -7.23
N ASN A 183 15.15 7.27 -6.44
CA ASN A 183 14.58 5.92 -6.41
C ASN A 183 13.11 5.93 -5.98
N TYR A 184 12.76 6.67 -4.92
CA TYR A 184 11.37 6.80 -4.48
C TYR A 184 10.49 7.49 -5.53
N ALA A 185 11.00 8.52 -6.21
CA ALA A 185 10.27 9.22 -7.28
C ALA A 185 10.04 8.30 -8.50
N ASN A 186 11.04 7.49 -8.86
CA ASN A 186 10.91 6.50 -9.93
C ASN A 186 9.88 5.41 -9.56
N ASN A 187 9.93 4.90 -8.33
CA ASN A 187 8.95 3.93 -7.84
C ASN A 187 7.53 4.51 -7.83
N PHE A 188 7.38 5.78 -7.41
CA PHE A 188 6.08 6.48 -7.44
C PHE A 188 5.51 6.51 -8.86
N LYS A 189 6.30 6.97 -9.84
CA LYS A 189 5.88 7.03 -11.24
C LYS A 189 5.55 5.64 -11.79
N ALA A 190 6.43 4.67 -11.60
CA ALA A 190 6.28 3.32 -12.13
C ALA A 190 5.02 2.61 -11.59
N LEU A 191 4.72 2.80 -10.30
CA LEU A 191 3.53 2.22 -9.67
C LEU A 191 2.26 2.93 -10.11
N GLN A 192 2.27 4.27 -10.16
CA GLN A 192 1.11 5.05 -10.59
C GLN A 192 0.76 4.81 -12.06
N SER A 193 1.76 4.85 -12.97
CA SER A 193 1.54 4.51 -14.39
C SER A 193 0.99 3.09 -14.53
N PHE A 194 1.53 2.12 -13.78
CA PHE A 194 1.04 0.74 -13.84
C PHE A 194 -0.43 0.62 -13.44
N ILE A 195 -0.88 1.38 -12.43
CA ILE A 195 -2.30 1.41 -12.02
C ILE A 195 -3.17 2.01 -13.13
N VAL A 196 -2.77 3.16 -13.66
CA VAL A 196 -3.55 3.92 -14.65
C VAL A 196 -3.61 3.17 -15.98
N ASP A 197 -2.45 2.75 -16.50
CA ASP A 197 -2.33 2.14 -17.83
C ASP A 197 -3.07 0.79 -17.93
N ASN A 198 -3.17 0.06 -16.82
CA ASN A 198 -3.89 -1.22 -16.77
C ASN A 198 -5.30 -1.09 -16.18
N HIS A 199 -5.79 0.11 -15.90
CA HIS A 199 -7.11 0.37 -15.32
C HIS A 199 -7.37 -0.43 -14.04
N LEU A 200 -6.35 -0.50 -13.15
CA LEU A 200 -6.41 -1.32 -11.95
C LEU A 200 -7.28 -0.67 -10.88
N GLN A 201 -8.10 -1.49 -10.27
CA GLN A 201 -8.98 -1.12 -9.14
C GLN A 201 -8.87 -2.14 -8.02
N PRO A 202 -9.24 -1.80 -6.78
CA PRO A 202 -9.27 -2.76 -5.67
C PRO A 202 -10.30 -3.85 -5.95
N VAL A 203 -9.91 -5.12 -5.87
CA VAL A 203 -10.81 -6.26 -6.18
C VAL A 203 -10.96 -7.22 -5.01
N LEU A 204 -9.94 -7.40 -4.18
CA LEU A 204 -9.96 -8.37 -3.09
C LEU A 204 -9.15 -7.86 -1.90
N ARG A 205 -9.75 -7.93 -0.70
CA ARG A 205 -9.03 -7.75 0.55
C ARG A 205 -8.86 -9.10 1.25
N THR A 206 -7.64 -9.41 1.67
CA THR A 206 -7.36 -10.56 2.54
C THR A 206 -6.84 -10.08 3.89
N VAL A 207 -7.17 -10.82 4.92
CA VAL A 207 -6.70 -10.58 6.29
C VAL A 207 -6.19 -11.90 6.84
N HIS A 208 -5.01 -11.89 7.44
CA HIS A 208 -4.46 -13.08 8.06
C HIS A 208 -3.52 -12.71 9.20
N ASN A 209 -3.34 -13.62 10.13
CA ASN A 209 -2.40 -13.46 11.23
C ASN A 209 -1.07 -14.11 10.86
N ARG A 210 0.03 -13.35 10.98
CA ARG A 210 1.37 -13.81 10.63
C ARG A 210 2.26 -13.93 11.87
N THR A 211 2.84 -15.11 12.08
CA THR A 211 3.94 -15.31 13.00
C THR A 211 5.21 -15.57 12.21
N ALA A 212 6.26 -14.80 12.47
CA ALA A 212 7.57 -14.99 11.83
C ALA A 212 8.59 -15.48 12.86
N PHE A 213 9.47 -16.38 12.45
CA PHE A 213 10.57 -16.91 13.25
C PHE A 213 11.88 -16.69 12.52
N GLN A 214 12.85 -16.10 13.20
CA GLN A 214 14.15 -15.76 12.62
C GLN A 214 15.15 -15.47 13.72
N MET A 215 16.43 -15.84 13.51
CA MET A 215 17.51 -15.41 14.40
C MET A 215 17.76 -13.91 14.26
N PRO A 216 17.89 -13.17 15.35
CA PRO A 216 18.26 -11.75 15.31
C PRO A 216 19.60 -11.57 14.59
N GLY A 217 19.61 -10.68 13.58
CA GLY A 217 20.80 -10.37 12.80
C GLY A 217 21.21 -11.43 11.74
N ASP A 218 20.47 -12.51 11.59
CA ASP A 218 20.69 -13.53 10.55
C ASP A 218 19.41 -13.72 9.72
N ASP A 219 19.49 -13.43 8.43
CA ASP A 219 18.39 -13.52 7.48
C ASP A 219 18.42 -14.79 6.59
N LYS A 220 19.37 -15.69 6.83
CA LYS A 220 19.53 -16.92 6.05
C LYS A 220 18.32 -17.84 6.15
N VAL A 221 17.72 -17.93 7.34
CA VAL A 221 16.55 -18.77 7.59
C VAL A 221 15.45 -17.95 8.24
N ARG A 222 14.30 -17.89 7.57
CA ARG A 222 13.07 -17.33 8.08
C ARG A 222 11.92 -18.29 7.84
N ILE A 223 11.19 -18.62 8.91
CA ILE A 223 9.95 -19.39 8.84
C ILE A 223 8.78 -18.45 9.10
N ILE A 224 7.75 -18.54 8.26
CA ILE A 224 6.53 -17.74 8.36
C ILE A 224 5.35 -18.70 8.47
N ILE A 225 4.49 -18.47 9.44
CA ILE A 225 3.22 -19.16 9.60
C ILE A 225 2.11 -18.13 9.46
N ASP A 226 1.24 -18.32 8.47
CA ASP A 226 0.04 -17.53 8.27
C ASP A 226 -1.17 -18.36 8.71
N SER A 227 -2.00 -17.80 9.57
CA SER A 227 -3.23 -18.40 10.09
C SER A 227 -4.42 -17.47 9.89
N ASP A 228 -5.62 -17.99 10.03
CA ASP A 228 -6.88 -17.22 9.92
C ASP A 228 -7.01 -16.49 8.58
N ILE A 229 -6.69 -17.19 7.49
CA ILE A 229 -6.73 -16.67 6.11
C ILE A 229 -8.18 -16.63 5.58
#